data_f78945852d421bdb44554333bc5cf978
#
_entry.id   f78945852d421bdb44554333bc5cf978
#
_cell.length_a   1.000
_cell.length_b   1.000
_cell.length_c   1.000
_cell.angle_alpha   90.00
_cell.angle_beta   90.00
_cell.angle_gamma   90.00
#
_symmetry.space_group_name_H-M   'P 1'
#
loop_
_entity.id
_entity.type
_entity.pdbx_description
1 polymer ?
#
loop_
_entity_poly.entity_id
_entity_poly.type
_entity_poly.pdbx_seq_one_letter_code
_entity_poly.pdbx_strand_id
1 'polypeptide(L)'
;MPQKRLNETLDGVVEDCVNSVGVDLNTASAPLLRRVAGVSAATAKNIVAWREEEGAFTSRAQLKKVKGLGPKAYEQCAGFLRLPEAKNRLDATAVHPESYAAAKALLDACGYTAAEIGTDKLAGLPGVVRAKGASTLCEALGVGEPTLNDIVAELCKPGRDVRDSLPKPLLRSDVMGLDDLKPGMELTG
;
A
#
# COMPACT_ATOMS: atom_id res chain seq x y z
N MET A 1 -20.46 -21.99 15.42
CA MET A 1 -19.02 -21.72 15.45
C MET A 1 -18.70 -20.96 16.74
N PRO A 2 -17.69 -21.32 17.54
CA PRO A 2 -17.36 -20.57 18.75
C PRO A 2 -17.00 -19.13 18.41
N GLN A 3 -17.60 -18.17 19.09
CA GLN A 3 -17.42 -16.73 18.86
C GLN A 3 -15.95 -16.31 18.83
N LYS A 4 -15.10 -16.90 19.68
CA LYS A 4 -13.68 -16.65 19.74
C LYS A 4 -12.98 -16.99 18.42
N ARG A 5 -13.27 -18.16 17.83
CA ARG A 5 -12.66 -18.60 16.56
C ARG A 5 -13.10 -17.73 15.38
N LEU A 6 -14.36 -17.27 15.40
CA LEU A 6 -14.87 -16.33 14.39
C LEU A 6 -14.11 -15.01 14.45
N ASN A 7 -13.93 -14.44 15.66
CA ASN A 7 -13.21 -13.19 15.84
C ASN A 7 -11.74 -13.31 15.42
N GLU A 8 -11.06 -14.40 15.79
CA GLU A 8 -9.66 -14.67 15.38
C GLU A 8 -9.52 -14.74 13.83
N THR A 9 -10.47 -15.40 13.17
CA THR A 9 -10.47 -15.50 11.70
C THR A 9 -10.72 -14.13 11.06
N LEU A 10 -11.70 -13.36 11.56
CA LEU A 10 -12.00 -12.02 11.07
C LEU A 10 -10.80 -11.07 11.28
N ASP A 11 -10.16 -11.15 12.44
CA ASP A 11 -8.96 -10.35 12.74
C ASP A 11 -7.83 -10.67 11.75
N GLY A 12 -7.58 -11.95 11.43
CA GLY A 12 -6.60 -12.35 10.44
C GLY A 12 -6.91 -11.80 9.04
N VAL A 13 -8.16 -11.93 8.59
CA VAL A 13 -8.59 -11.38 7.28
C VAL A 13 -8.40 -9.86 7.22
N VAL A 14 -8.73 -9.14 8.30
CA VAL A 14 -8.54 -7.68 8.36
C VAL A 14 -7.05 -7.33 8.32
N GLU A 15 -6.19 -8.06 9.02
CA GLU A 15 -4.75 -7.84 9.01
C GLU A 15 -4.16 -8.09 7.61
N ASP A 16 -4.54 -9.16 6.95
CA ASP A 16 -4.12 -9.46 5.58
C ASP A 16 -4.55 -8.37 4.60
N CYS A 17 -5.80 -7.91 4.68
CA CYS A 17 -6.30 -6.81 3.86
C CYS A 17 -5.55 -5.50 4.12
N VAL A 18 -5.32 -5.15 5.38
CA VAL A 18 -4.60 -3.92 5.77
C VAL A 18 -3.17 -3.93 5.24
N ASN A 19 -2.48 -5.07 5.36
CA ASN A 19 -1.10 -5.19 4.89
C ASN A 19 -1.01 -5.26 3.35
N SER A 20 -2.00 -5.81 2.65
CA SER A 20 -2.02 -5.84 1.18
C SER A 20 -2.30 -4.47 0.55
N VAL A 21 -3.22 -3.70 1.14
CA VAL A 21 -3.59 -2.36 0.64
C VAL A 21 -2.58 -1.29 1.09
N GLY A 22 -2.05 -1.44 2.29
CA GLY A 22 -1.31 -0.41 3.01
C GLY A 22 -2.24 0.62 3.67
N VAL A 23 -1.69 1.42 4.55
CA VAL A 23 -2.43 2.37 5.39
C VAL A 23 -1.82 3.76 5.27
N ASP A 24 -2.66 4.77 5.10
CA ASP A 24 -2.21 6.16 5.15
C ASP A 24 -1.83 6.54 6.59
N LEU A 25 -0.56 6.90 6.76
CA LEU A 25 0.05 7.22 8.05
C LEU A 25 -0.58 8.46 8.72
N ASN A 26 -1.07 9.40 7.92
CA ASN A 26 -1.62 10.67 8.42
C ASN A 26 -3.10 10.58 8.78
N THR A 27 -3.86 9.70 8.15
CA THR A 27 -5.31 9.64 8.35
C THR A 27 -5.77 8.44 9.18
N ALA A 28 -4.96 7.38 9.24
CA ALA A 28 -5.33 6.15 9.92
C ALA A 28 -5.54 6.32 11.43
N SER A 29 -6.55 5.65 11.97
CA SER A 29 -6.81 5.58 13.40
C SER A 29 -5.85 4.61 14.11
N ALA A 30 -5.64 4.77 15.42
CA ALA A 30 -4.78 3.87 16.19
C ALA A 30 -5.23 2.39 16.11
N PRO A 31 -6.54 2.04 16.14
CA PRO A 31 -7.00 0.67 15.91
C PRO A 31 -6.60 0.11 14.53
N LEU A 32 -6.62 0.94 13.48
CA LEU A 32 -6.22 0.52 12.13
C LEU A 32 -4.70 0.35 12.05
N LEU A 33 -3.92 1.30 12.56
CA LEU A 33 -2.46 1.23 12.62
C LEU A 33 -1.96 -0.02 13.36
N ARG A 34 -2.66 -0.46 14.40
CA ARG A 34 -2.33 -1.69 15.14
C ARG A 34 -2.41 -2.96 14.28
N ARG A 35 -3.17 -2.94 13.19
CA ARG A 35 -3.30 -4.06 12.25
C ARG A 35 -2.12 -4.17 11.28
N VAL A 36 -1.28 -3.14 11.23
CA VAL A 36 -0.07 -3.14 10.40
C VAL A 36 1.00 -4.01 11.05
N ALA A 37 1.63 -4.87 10.26
CA ALA A 37 2.72 -5.72 10.73
C ALA A 37 3.82 -4.88 11.39
N GLY A 38 4.31 -5.31 12.54
CA GLY A 38 5.35 -4.60 13.30
C GLY A 38 4.86 -3.42 14.15
N VAL A 39 3.56 -3.07 14.11
CA VAL A 39 2.99 -1.97 14.91
C VAL A 39 2.22 -2.50 16.11
N SER A 40 2.74 -2.29 17.32
CA SER A 40 2.04 -2.62 18.56
C SER A 40 0.93 -1.61 18.89
N ALA A 41 0.01 -1.98 19.78
CA ALA A 41 -1.02 -1.06 20.24
C ALA A 41 -0.46 0.23 20.89
N ALA A 42 0.67 0.13 21.58
CA ALA A 42 1.35 1.29 22.17
C ALA A 42 1.98 2.17 21.08
N THR A 43 2.65 1.54 20.09
CA THR A 43 3.27 2.24 18.96
C THR A 43 2.21 2.94 18.11
N ALA A 44 1.06 2.30 17.85
CA ALA A 44 -0.05 2.90 17.11
C ALA A 44 -0.57 4.19 17.79
N LYS A 45 -0.71 4.18 19.12
CA LYS A 45 -1.09 5.39 19.88
C LYS A 45 -0.01 6.47 19.81
N ASN A 46 1.27 6.09 19.88
CA ASN A 46 2.38 7.03 19.79
C ASN A 46 2.50 7.66 18.40
N ILE A 47 2.18 6.92 17.32
CA ILE A 47 2.11 7.47 15.96
C ILE A 47 1.04 8.56 15.90
N VAL A 48 -0.15 8.30 16.46
CA VAL A 48 -1.24 9.27 16.48
C VAL A 48 -0.86 10.50 17.30
N ALA A 49 -0.35 10.29 18.52
CA ALA A 49 0.11 11.38 19.38
C ALA A 49 1.20 12.24 18.71
N TRP A 50 2.17 11.59 18.07
CA TRP A 50 3.24 12.29 17.36
C TRP A 50 2.70 13.22 16.27
N ARG A 51 1.75 12.78 15.46
CA ARG A 51 1.16 13.63 14.42
C ARG A 51 0.28 14.76 14.94
N GLU A 52 -0.29 14.59 16.15
CA GLU A 52 -1.06 15.63 16.85
C GLU A 52 -0.14 16.71 17.44
N GLU A 53 1.06 16.33 17.90
CA GLU A 53 2.04 17.23 18.52
C GLU A 53 2.94 17.91 17.47
N GLU A 54 3.51 17.15 16.54
CA GLU A 54 4.52 17.59 15.58
C GLU A 54 3.93 17.91 14.18
N GLY A 55 2.65 17.60 13.98
CA GLY A 55 1.98 17.73 12.69
C GLY A 55 2.06 16.49 11.82
N ALA A 56 1.51 16.59 10.59
CA ALA A 56 1.46 15.48 9.66
C ALA A 56 2.86 14.99 9.25
N PHE A 57 3.00 13.68 9.11
CA PHE A 57 4.23 13.09 8.57
C PHE A 57 4.45 13.54 7.12
N THR A 58 5.66 13.95 6.81
CA THR A 58 6.08 14.36 5.46
C THR A 58 7.01 13.34 4.80
N SER A 59 7.51 12.37 5.57
CA SER A 59 8.33 11.26 5.09
C SER A 59 8.24 10.05 6.02
N ARG A 60 8.39 8.85 5.46
CA ARG A 60 8.47 7.61 6.25
C ARG A 60 9.63 7.61 7.24
N ALA A 61 10.72 8.31 6.95
CA ALA A 61 11.88 8.38 7.83
C ALA A 61 11.55 8.99 9.21
N GLN A 62 10.53 9.85 9.29
CA GLN A 62 10.09 10.45 10.56
C GLN A 62 9.52 9.41 11.54
N LEU A 63 9.03 8.26 11.05
CA LEU A 63 8.61 7.16 11.92
C LEU A 63 9.69 6.70 12.90
N LYS A 64 10.97 6.82 12.53
CA LYS A 64 12.10 6.50 13.43
C LYS A 64 12.18 7.38 14.67
N LYS A 65 11.50 8.53 14.67
CA LYS A 65 11.42 9.46 15.80
C LYS A 65 10.27 9.12 16.76
N VAL A 66 9.33 8.27 16.33
CA VAL A 66 8.18 7.88 17.14
C VAL A 66 8.62 6.98 18.29
N LYS A 67 8.24 7.33 19.51
CA LYS A 67 8.55 6.56 20.70
C LYS A 67 7.99 5.14 20.60
N GLY A 68 8.85 4.14 20.85
CA GLY A 68 8.46 2.74 20.83
C GLY A 68 8.51 2.08 19.45
N LEU A 69 8.85 2.81 18.39
CA LEU A 69 9.10 2.27 17.06
C LEU A 69 10.61 2.05 16.86
N GLY A 70 11.09 0.87 17.27
CA GLY A 70 12.49 0.50 17.10
C GLY A 70 12.85 0.17 15.64
N PRO A 71 14.16 -0.02 15.32
CA PRO A 71 14.63 -0.30 13.96
C PRO A 71 13.92 -1.52 13.32
N LYS A 72 13.80 -2.62 14.05
CA LYS A 72 13.11 -3.83 13.56
C LYS A 72 11.62 -3.60 13.27
N ALA A 73 10.93 -2.86 14.14
CA ALA A 73 9.53 -2.52 13.93
C ALA A 73 9.37 -1.59 12.73
N TYR A 74 10.29 -0.65 12.52
CA TYR A 74 10.33 0.20 11.34
C TYR A 74 10.51 -0.61 10.06
N GLU A 75 11.47 -1.53 10.03
CA GLU A 75 11.69 -2.44 8.88
C GLU A 75 10.44 -3.26 8.56
N GLN A 76 9.71 -3.72 9.57
CA GLN A 76 8.49 -4.50 9.35
C GLN A 76 7.31 -3.68 8.85
N CYS A 77 7.12 -2.45 9.35
CA CYS A 77 5.92 -1.67 9.05
C CYS A 77 6.08 -0.68 7.89
N ALA A 78 7.31 -0.29 7.53
CA ALA A 78 7.55 0.82 6.62
C ALA A 78 6.96 0.63 5.22
N GLY A 79 6.90 -0.60 4.71
CA GLY A 79 6.28 -0.91 3.41
C GLY A 79 4.76 -0.74 3.40
N PHE A 80 4.12 -0.92 4.55
CA PHE A 80 2.66 -0.87 4.69
C PHE A 80 2.11 0.51 5.09
N LEU A 81 2.97 1.38 5.63
CA LEU A 81 2.59 2.75 5.99
C LEU A 81 2.89 3.70 4.83
N ARG A 82 1.86 4.22 4.21
CA ARG A 82 1.95 5.06 3.01
C ARG A 82 1.74 6.52 3.33
N LEU A 83 2.36 7.38 2.51
CA LEU A 83 2.22 8.84 2.57
C LEU A 83 1.93 9.38 1.16
N PRO A 84 0.64 9.47 0.77
CA PRO A 84 0.25 9.91 -0.57
C PRO A 84 0.77 11.30 -0.92
N GLU A 85 0.85 12.20 0.06
CA GLU A 85 1.26 13.59 -0.11
C GLU A 85 2.75 13.84 0.16
N ALA A 86 3.56 12.79 0.35
CA ALA A 86 4.99 12.94 0.61
C ALA A 86 5.72 13.56 -0.57
N LYS A 87 6.75 14.37 -0.27
CA LYS A 87 7.66 14.93 -1.30
C LYS A 87 8.37 13.82 -2.06
N ASN A 88 8.77 12.76 -1.38
CA ASN A 88 9.30 11.56 -2.01
C ASN A 88 8.15 10.65 -2.43
N ARG A 89 7.87 10.57 -3.72
CA ARG A 89 6.78 9.74 -4.27
C ARG A 89 6.92 8.24 -3.92
N LEU A 90 8.12 7.76 -3.63
CA LEU A 90 8.31 6.39 -3.15
C LEU A 90 7.63 6.13 -1.79
N ASP A 91 7.45 7.15 -0.96
CA ASP A 91 6.74 7.02 0.31
C ASP A 91 5.21 6.78 0.13
N ALA A 92 4.68 7.04 -1.07
CA ALA A 92 3.30 6.71 -1.44
C ALA A 92 3.13 5.26 -1.94
N THR A 93 4.22 4.57 -2.27
CA THR A 93 4.22 3.20 -2.82
C THR A 93 4.38 2.15 -1.72
N ALA A 94 4.20 0.87 -2.03
CA ALA A 94 4.56 -0.22 -1.12
C ALA A 94 6.06 -0.61 -1.20
N VAL A 95 6.84 0.04 -2.06
CA VAL A 95 8.30 -0.19 -2.11
C VAL A 95 8.90 0.06 -0.73
N HIS A 96 9.65 -0.93 -0.25
CA HIS A 96 10.30 -0.81 1.06
C HIS A 96 11.43 0.23 1.02
N PRO A 97 11.67 1.01 2.10
CA PRO A 97 12.72 2.02 2.12
C PRO A 97 14.13 1.51 1.78
N GLU A 98 14.43 0.24 2.09
CA GLU A 98 15.70 -0.40 1.72
C GLU A 98 15.88 -0.51 0.20
N SER A 99 14.78 -0.66 -0.54
CA SER A 99 14.79 -0.78 -2.00
C SER A 99 14.70 0.57 -2.71
N TYR A 100 14.68 1.71 -2.00
CA TYR A 100 14.57 3.02 -2.62
C TYR A 100 15.73 3.35 -3.55
N ALA A 101 16.95 2.94 -3.18
CA ALA A 101 18.12 3.14 -4.03
C ALA A 101 17.99 2.36 -5.35
N ALA A 102 17.57 1.09 -5.26
CA ALA A 102 17.33 0.24 -6.42
C ALA A 102 16.18 0.77 -7.28
N ALA A 103 15.07 1.21 -6.65
CA ALA A 103 13.93 1.77 -7.37
C ALA A 103 14.29 3.06 -8.14
N LYS A 104 15.08 3.95 -7.56
CA LYS A 104 15.56 5.16 -8.23
C LYS A 104 16.51 4.82 -9.39
N ALA A 105 17.47 3.95 -9.15
CA ALA A 105 18.40 3.52 -10.17
C ALA A 105 17.68 2.79 -11.33
N LEU A 106 16.62 2.04 -11.05
CA LEU A 106 15.78 1.43 -12.07
C LEU A 106 15.05 2.47 -12.92
N LEU A 107 14.47 3.49 -12.31
CA LEU A 107 13.82 4.59 -13.02
C LEU A 107 14.81 5.31 -13.92
N ASP A 108 15.96 5.68 -13.37
CA ASP A 108 17.02 6.36 -14.13
C ASP A 108 17.51 5.50 -15.29
N ALA A 109 17.75 4.21 -15.06
CA ALA A 109 18.15 3.26 -16.10
C ALA A 109 17.11 3.10 -17.21
N CYS A 110 15.82 3.25 -16.88
CA CYS A 110 14.71 3.17 -17.83
C CYS A 110 14.31 4.52 -18.44
N GLY A 111 14.95 5.62 -18.04
CA GLY A 111 14.70 6.96 -18.55
C GLY A 111 13.46 7.64 -17.94
N TYR A 112 13.07 7.21 -16.74
CA TYR A 112 11.98 7.79 -15.97
C TYR A 112 12.48 8.56 -14.75
N THR A 113 11.64 9.43 -14.22
CA THR A 113 11.92 10.20 -13.00
C THR A 113 11.00 9.79 -11.86
N ALA A 114 11.44 10.02 -10.63
CA ALA A 114 10.62 9.73 -9.45
C ALA A 114 9.31 10.55 -9.40
N ALA A 115 9.23 11.69 -10.09
CA ALA A 115 8.02 12.50 -10.19
C ALA A 115 6.91 11.83 -11.01
N GLU A 116 7.26 10.89 -11.87
CA GLU A 116 6.32 10.17 -12.73
C GLU A 116 5.67 8.97 -12.05
N ILE A 117 6.11 8.63 -10.83
CA ILE A 117 5.50 7.57 -10.01
C ILE A 117 4.02 7.91 -9.78
N GLY A 118 3.15 6.95 -10.12
CA GLY A 118 1.70 7.12 -10.01
C GLY A 118 1.04 7.81 -11.17
N THR A 119 1.76 8.05 -12.25
CA THR A 119 1.19 8.58 -13.49
C THR A 119 1.12 7.50 -14.58
N ASP A 120 0.26 7.71 -15.58
CA ASP A 120 0.12 6.80 -16.73
C ASP A 120 1.41 6.64 -17.54
N LYS A 121 2.37 7.56 -17.38
CA LYS A 121 3.66 7.50 -18.05
C LYS A 121 4.46 6.25 -17.66
N LEU A 122 4.34 5.83 -16.41
CA LEU A 122 5.01 4.62 -15.94
C LEU A 122 4.35 3.30 -16.40
N ALA A 123 3.20 3.34 -17.02
CA ALA A 123 2.55 2.14 -17.56
C ALA A 123 3.43 1.40 -18.59
N GLY A 124 4.35 2.11 -19.24
CA GLY A 124 5.34 1.54 -20.17
C GLY A 124 6.55 0.87 -19.49
N LEU A 125 6.80 1.09 -18.20
CA LEU A 125 7.97 0.60 -17.49
C LEU A 125 8.18 -0.92 -17.62
N PRO A 126 7.17 -1.80 -17.48
CA PRO A 126 7.37 -3.24 -17.63
C PRO A 126 7.87 -3.64 -19.03
N GLY A 127 7.44 -2.91 -20.08
CA GLY A 127 7.91 -3.10 -21.44
C GLY A 127 9.39 -2.74 -21.61
N VAL A 128 9.81 -1.62 -21.03
CA VAL A 128 11.20 -1.16 -21.07
C VAL A 128 12.13 -2.11 -20.29
N VAL A 129 11.67 -2.61 -19.13
CA VAL A 129 12.42 -3.60 -18.33
C VAL A 129 12.63 -4.89 -19.10
N ARG A 130 11.61 -5.40 -19.80
CA ARG A 130 11.74 -6.57 -20.66
C ARG A 130 12.71 -6.33 -21.82
N ALA A 131 12.63 -5.16 -22.47
CA ALA A 131 13.49 -4.81 -23.59
C ALA A 131 14.96 -4.70 -23.19
N LYS A 132 15.26 -4.21 -21.99
CA LYS A 132 16.64 -4.10 -21.45
C LYS A 132 17.18 -5.41 -20.89
N GLY A 133 16.31 -6.38 -20.61
CA GLY A 133 16.66 -7.66 -20.00
C GLY A 133 16.66 -7.58 -18.46
N ALA A 134 15.77 -8.39 -17.83
CA ALA A 134 15.63 -8.42 -16.38
C ALA A 134 16.95 -8.80 -15.67
N SER A 135 17.67 -9.79 -16.19
CA SER A 135 18.96 -10.24 -15.61
C SER A 135 20.01 -9.12 -15.60
N THR A 136 20.14 -8.37 -16.68
CA THR A 136 21.09 -7.25 -16.80
C THR A 136 20.76 -6.15 -15.79
N LEU A 137 19.47 -5.85 -15.62
CA LEU A 137 19.01 -4.86 -14.63
C LEU A 137 19.22 -5.36 -13.20
N CYS A 138 18.98 -6.64 -12.92
CA CYS A 138 19.22 -7.24 -11.61
C CYS A 138 20.69 -7.12 -11.19
N GLU A 139 21.62 -7.43 -12.11
CA GLU A 139 23.07 -7.30 -11.87
C GLU A 139 23.46 -5.83 -11.63
N ALA A 140 22.97 -4.91 -12.46
CA ALA A 140 23.27 -3.48 -12.33
C ALA A 140 22.71 -2.86 -11.03
N LEU A 141 21.56 -3.35 -10.56
CA LEU A 141 20.87 -2.84 -9.38
C LEU A 141 21.24 -3.58 -8.09
N GLY A 142 21.92 -4.72 -8.19
CA GLY A 142 22.27 -5.58 -7.05
C GLY A 142 21.04 -6.20 -6.35
N VAL A 143 19.95 -6.47 -7.10
CA VAL A 143 18.71 -7.06 -6.58
C VAL A 143 18.37 -8.35 -7.30
N GLY A 144 17.59 -9.22 -6.64
CA GLY A 144 17.05 -10.41 -7.28
C GLY A 144 15.88 -10.10 -8.21
N GLU A 145 15.63 -11.02 -9.15
CA GLU A 145 14.51 -10.89 -10.12
C GLU A 145 13.13 -10.75 -9.44
N PRO A 146 12.80 -11.48 -8.35
CA PRO A 146 11.55 -11.25 -7.63
C PRO A 146 11.43 -9.82 -7.10
N THR A 147 12.50 -9.29 -6.49
CA THR A 147 12.52 -7.92 -5.95
C THR A 147 12.39 -6.88 -7.07
N LEU A 148 13.02 -7.11 -8.23
CA LEU A 148 12.87 -6.24 -9.39
C LEU A 148 11.41 -6.20 -9.86
N ASN A 149 10.76 -7.35 -9.97
CA ASN A 149 9.37 -7.46 -10.40
C ASN A 149 8.41 -6.77 -9.41
N ASP A 150 8.64 -6.93 -8.11
CA ASP A 150 7.86 -6.26 -7.06
C ASP A 150 8.01 -4.74 -7.15
N ILE A 151 9.25 -4.24 -7.30
CA ILE A 151 9.50 -2.80 -7.48
C ILE A 151 8.78 -2.27 -8.72
N VAL A 152 8.86 -2.96 -9.85
CA VAL A 152 8.19 -2.55 -11.10
C VAL A 152 6.67 -2.52 -10.92
N ALA A 153 6.09 -3.54 -10.30
CA ALA A 153 4.65 -3.61 -10.05
C ALA A 153 4.16 -2.46 -9.17
N GLU A 154 4.91 -2.15 -8.10
CA GLU A 154 4.56 -1.09 -7.16
C GLU A 154 4.76 0.32 -7.73
N LEU A 155 5.76 0.52 -8.58
CA LEU A 155 5.97 1.80 -9.26
C LEU A 155 4.89 2.10 -10.29
N CYS A 156 4.38 1.08 -10.97
CA CYS A 156 3.33 1.22 -11.98
C CYS A 156 1.95 1.48 -11.37
N LYS A 157 1.69 0.99 -10.16
CA LYS A 157 0.37 1.08 -9.50
C LYS A 157 0.49 1.48 -8.03
N PRO A 158 1.05 2.63 -7.71
CA PRO A 158 1.11 3.10 -6.35
C PRO A 158 -0.30 3.37 -5.84
N GLY A 159 -0.60 2.86 -4.66
CA GLY A 159 -1.88 3.15 -3.99
C GLY A 159 -3.10 2.45 -4.59
N ARG A 160 -2.90 1.34 -5.33
CA ARG A 160 -4.02 0.54 -5.84
C ARG A 160 -4.97 0.17 -4.71
N ASP A 161 -6.20 0.65 -4.78
CA ASP A 161 -7.28 0.15 -3.95
C ASP A 161 -7.64 -1.26 -4.46
N VAL A 162 -7.59 -2.26 -3.57
CA VAL A 162 -7.99 -3.64 -3.92
C VAL A 162 -9.43 -3.66 -4.44
N ARG A 163 -10.26 -2.71 -4.01
CA ARG A 163 -11.63 -2.54 -4.48
C ARG A 163 -11.74 -2.20 -5.96
N ASP A 164 -10.72 -1.59 -6.57
CA ASP A 164 -10.69 -1.28 -8.00
C ASP A 164 -10.64 -2.55 -8.87
N SER A 165 -10.21 -3.68 -8.29
CA SER A 165 -10.20 -4.98 -8.95
C SER A 165 -11.46 -5.81 -8.72
N LEU A 166 -12.34 -5.38 -7.82
CA LEU A 166 -13.63 -6.04 -7.60
C LEU A 166 -14.64 -5.58 -8.65
N PRO A 167 -15.55 -6.47 -9.09
CA PRO A 167 -16.64 -6.07 -9.94
C PRO A 167 -17.45 -4.97 -9.26
N LYS A 168 -17.66 -3.86 -9.96
CA LYS A 168 -18.48 -2.77 -9.42
C LYS A 168 -19.85 -3.31 -9.09
N PRO A 169 -20.41 -3.01 -7.89
CA PRO A 169 -21.76 -3.43 -7.56
C PRO A 169 -22.72 -2.85 -8.61
N LEU A 170 -23.49 -3.72 -9.22
CA LEU A 170 -24.55 -3.32 -10.15
C LEU A 170 -25.70 -2.72 -9.33
N LEU A 171 -25.57 -1.44 -8.99
CA LEU A 171 -26.65 -0.70 -8.35
C LEU A 171 -27.72 -0.45 -9.42
N ARG A 172 -28.85 -1.12 -9.29
CA ARG A 172 -30.03 -0.82 -10.11
C ARG A 172 -30.69 0.45 -9.61
N SER A 173 -30.64 1.48 -10.39
CA SER A 173 -31.31 2.75 -10.09
C SER A 173 -32.84 2.70 -10.30
N ASP A 174 -33.32 1.61 -10.92
CA ASP A 174 -34.74 1.35 -11.22
C ASP A 174 -35.49 0.64 -10.06
N VAL A 175 -34.76 0.21 -9.02
CA VAL A 175 -35.34 -0.41 -7.81
C VAL A 175 -34.89 0.37 -6.59
N MET A 176 -35.71 1.29 -6.13
CA MET A 176 -35.43 2.10 -4.95
C MET A 176 -36.23 1.66 -3.72
N GLY A 177 -37.23 0.79 -3.88
CA GLY A 177 -38.07 0.27 -2.80
C GLY A 177 -38.64 -1.12 -3.10
N LEU A 178 -39.25 -1.73 -2.08
CA LEU A 178 -39.89 -3.05 -2.21
C LEU A 178 -41.03 -3.06 -3.25
N ASP A 179 -41.68 -1.93 -3.44
CA ASP A 179 -42.82 -1.77 -4.37
C ASP A 179 -42.37 -1.77 -5.85
N ASP A 180 -41.09 -1.55 -6.10
CA ASP A 180 -40.51 -1.56 -7.45
C ASP A 180 -40.15 -2.98 -7.95
N LEU A 181 -40.29 -3.99 -7.06
CA LEU A 181 -39.99 -5.38 -7.37
C LEU A 181 -41.09 -6.02 -8.21
N LYS A 182 -40.74 -6.57 -9.35
CA LYS A 182 -41.67 -7.30 -10.22
C LYS A 182 -41.36 -8.80 -10.23
N PRO A 183 -42.39 -9.68 -10.32
CA PRO A 183 -42.15 -11.11 -10.49
C PRO A 183 -41.27 -11.42 -11.68
N GLY A 184 -40.19 -12.22 -11.49
CA GLY A 184 -39.24 -12.58 -12.54
C GLY A 184 -38.05 -11.62 -12.67
N MET A 185 -37.89 -10.62 -11.78
CA MET A 185 -36.75 -9.73 -11.76
C MET A 185 -35.55 -10.43 -11.13
N GLU A 186 -34.45 -10.54 -11.88
CA GLU A 186 -33.18 -11.05 -11.34
C GLU A 186 -32.45 -9.95 -10.56
N LEU A 187 -32.16 -10.20 -9.29
CA LEU A 187 -31.40 -9.33 -8.42
C LEU A 187 -30.10 -10.00 -8.07
N THR A 188 -29.00 -9.25 -8.16
CA THR A 188 -27.68 -9.70 -7.72
C THR A 188 -27.50 -9.28 -6.25
N GLY A 189 -27.32 -10.26 -5.37
CA GLY A 189 -27.06 -10.06 -3.94
C GLY A 189 -25.64 -10.41 -3.58
#